data_c1c4e95ae927831c9e64017fa36a2554
#
_entry.id   c1c4e95ae927831c9e64017fa36a2554
#
_cell.length_a   1.000
_cell.length_b   1.000
_cell.length_c   1.000
_cell.angle_alpha   90.00
_cell.angle_beta   90.00
_cell.angle_gamma   90.00
#
_symmetry.space_group_name_H-M   'P 1'
#
loop_
_entity.id
_entity.type
_entity.pdbx_description
1 polymer ?
#
loop_
_entity_poly.entity_id
_entity_poly.type
_entity_poly.pdbx_seq_one_letter_code
_entity_poly.pdbx_strand_id
1 'polypeptide(L)'
;GTAEQKAEFIPPMLQGKMGWSFGLTEENHGSDATHMDTSAVPETRDGVPGYRINGNKMWTTGLPYTSHVMTFARTSGDNGKARGITCFVVPTDAPGFEIGEYMWTFNMPTDHPKVKYTDVWVPESAILGALDNGLAVAQHFVHENRIRQAASSLGAAQYCIDEAVKYARKRKPFGKPLAVNQAIQFPLVELQTDAEMLRLLIYKTAAEMDSMSKPEVALRLSDKVSMCNYKANRLVCNAADFAMQVHGGIGYSRHKPFEHIYRHHRRYRITEGAEEIQMRKVAGHLFGFMG
;
A
#
# COMPACT_ATOMS: atom_id res chain seq x y z
N GLY A 1 10.24 16.59 3.23
CA GLY A 1 9.79 17.86 3.81
C GLY A 1 10.94 18.81 4.10
N THR A 2 10.63 20.09 4.34
CA THR A 2 11.59 21.12 4.77
C THR A 2 12.14 20.82 6.17
N ALA A 3 13.13 21.59 6.64
CA ALA A 3 13.66 21.45 7.99
C ALA A 3 12.57 21.75 9.05
N GLU A 4 11.74 22.76 8.80
CA GLU A 4 10.62 23.16 9.64
C GLU A 4 9.56 22.05 9.73
N GLN A 5 9.13 21.50 8.59
CA GLN A 5 8.19 20.37 8.55
C GLN A 5 8.73 19.13 9.29
N LYS A 6 10.03 18.84 9.14
CA LYS A 6 10.64 17.73 9.87
C LYS A 6 10.64 17.96 11.39
N ALA A 7 10.97 19.19 11.82
CA ALA A 7 10.97 19.56 13.23
C ALA A 7 9.55 19.51 13.84
N GLU A 8 8.56 19.93 13.08
CA GLU A 8 7.15 19.94 13.51
C GLU A 8 6.55 18.53 13.59
N PHE A 9 6.72 17.72 12.53
CA PHE A 9 5.94 16.48 12.38
C PHE A 9 6.66 15.21 12.87
N ILE A 10 8.00 15.10 12.71
CA ILE A 10 8.70 13.86 13.04
C ILE A 10 8.67 13.53 14.54
N PRO A 11 8.97 14.46 15.48
CA PRO A 11 8.98 14.12 16.89
C PRO A 11 7.64 13.60 17.43
N PRO A 12 6.48 14.25 17.17
CA PRO A 12 5.20 13.72 17.64
C PRO A 12 4.80 12.40 16.96
N MET A 13 5.20 12.17 15.69
CA MET A 13 5.00 10.87 15.03
C MET A 13 5.76 9.75 15.73
N LEU A 14 7.05 9.97 16.06
CA LEU A 14 7.86 8.99 16.76
C LEU A 14 7.35 8.69 18.17
N GLN A 15 6.67 9.64 18.80
CA GLN A 15 6.03 9.48 20.10
C GLN A 15 4.63 8.84 20.02
N GLY A 16 4.13 8.51 18.82
CA GLY A 16 2.78 7.98 18.62
C GLY A 16 1.65 8.99 18.92
N LYS A 17 1.97 10.29 18.98
CA LYS A 17 0.99 11.37 19.25
C LYS A 17 0.34 11.91 17.99
N MET A 18 0.91 11.61 16.84
CA MET A 18 0.46 12.08 15.54
C MET A 18 0.57 10.95 14.51
N GLY A 19 -0.37 10.89 13.60
CA GLY A 19 -0.34 10.02 12.43
C GLY A 19 -0.80 10.77 11.19
N TRP A 20 -0.39 10.29 10.01
CA TRP A 20 -0.83 10.81 8.73
C TRP A 20 -1.51 9.72 7.91
N SER A 21 -2.57 10.10 7.22
CA SER A 21 -3.21 9.27 6.20
C SER A 21 -2.76 9.67 4.80
N PHE A 22 -3.01 8.79 3.83
CA PHE A 22 -2.60 8.97 2.44
C PHE A 22 -3.83 9.13 1.55
N GLY A 23 -4.06 10.34 1.02
CA GLY A 23 -5.23 10.73 0.23
C GLY A 23 -4.89 10.96 -1.24
N LEU A 24 -4.58 9.88 -1.99
CA LEU A 24 -4.27 9.93 -3.42
C LEU A 24 -5.48 9.55 -4.28
N THR A 25 -6.11 8.41 -3.97
CA THR A 25 -7.15 7.77 -4.79
C THR A 25 -8.46 8.55 -4.77
N GLU A 26 -9.10 8.65 -5.92
CA GLU A 26 -10.44 9.21 -6.12
C GLU A 26 -11.42 8.14 -6.59
N GLU A 27 -12.72 8.41 -6.54
CA GLU A 27 -13.76 7.43 -6.89
C GLU A 27 -13.61 6.88 -8.31
N ASN A 28 -13.26 7.75 -9.24
CA ASN A 28 -13.11 7.41 -10.67
C ASN A 28 -11.66 7.14 -11.09
N HIS A 29 -10.67 7.40 -10.22
CA HIS A 29 -9.24 7.44 -10.57
C HIS A 29 -8.39 6.67 -9.56
N GLY A 30 -8.36 5.34 -9.67
CA GLY A 30 -7.55 4.46 -8.82
C GLY A 30 -6.19 4.11 -9.44
N SER A 31 -6.20 3.28 -10.49
CA SER A 31 -4.97 2.81 -11.15
C SER A 31 -4.21 3.89 -11.90
N ASP A 32 -4.92 4.88 -12.43
CA ASP A 32 -4.33 6.05 -13.09
C ASP A 32 -4.38 7.28 -12.18
N ALA A 33 -3.37 7.42 -11.33
CA ALA A 33 -3.22 8.55 -10.42
C ALA A 33 -2.84 9.87 -11.14
N THR A 34 -2.64 9.86 -12.46
CA THR A 34 -2.40 11.08 -13.25
C THR A 34 -3.70 11.79 -13.61
N HIS A 35 -4.84 11.08 -13.61
CA HIS A 35 -6.17 11.69 -13.63
C HIS A 35 -6.57 12.01 -12.19
N MET A 36 -6.88 13.30 -11.96
CA MET A 36 -7.16 13.80 -10.60
C MET A 36 -8.12 14.99 -10.69
N ASP A 37 -9.31 14.81 -10.12
CA ASP A 37 -10.36 15.84 -10.11
C ASP A 37 -10.22 16.77 -8.91
N THR A 38 -9.61 16.32 -7.80
CA THR A 38 -9.27 17.19 -6.69
C THR A 38 -8.29 18.27 -7.15
N SER A 39 -8.65 19.52 -6.96
CA SER A 39 -7.88 20.69 -7.39
C SER A 39 -7.45 21.55 -6.23
N ALA A 40 -6.34 22.27 -6.41
CA ALA A 40 -5.85 23.27 -5.47
C ALA A 40 -5.51 24.56 -6.23
N VAL A 41 -6.19 25.64 -5.90
CA VAL A 41 -6.05 26.95 -6.55
C VAL A 41 -5.35 27.91 -5.59
N PRO A 42 -4.35 28.68 -6.05
CA PRO A 42 -3.69 29.70 -5.23
C PRO A 42 -4.71 30.69 -4.65
N GLU A 43 -4.62 30.95 -3.35
CA GLU A 43 -5.48 31.90 -2.64
C GLU A 43 -4.76 32.47 -1.44
N THR A 44 -4.66 33.82 -1.37
CA THR A 44 -4.12 34.52 -0.19
C THR A 44 -5.22 34.80 0.81
N ARG A 45 -5.05 34.37 2.05
CA ARG A 45 -5.94 34.72 3.20
C ARG A 45 -5.17 35.48 4.25
N ASP A 46 -5.70 36.62 4.68
CA ASP A 46 -5.11 37.49 5.71
C ASP A 46 -3.63 37.84 5.43
N GLY A 47 -3.28 38.05 4.14
CA GLY A 47 -1.92 38.34 3.71
C GLY A 47 -0.99 37.12 3.64
N VAL A 48 -1.45 35.92 3.95
CA VAL A 48 -0.67 34.66 3.86
C VAL A 48 -0.98 33.96 2.55
N PRO A 49 0.04 33.69 1.70
CA PRO A 49 -0.16 32.90 0.49
C PRO A 49 -0.46 31.43 0.84
N GLY A 50 -1.35 30.81 0.07
CA GLY A 50 -1.78 29.45 0.29
C GLY A 50 -2.58 28.91 -0.90
N TYR A 51 -3.31 27.82 -0.64
CA TYR A 51 -4.10 27.12 -1.63
C TYR A 51 -5.49 26.76 -1.08
N ARG A 52 -6.50 26.92 -1.92
CA ARG A 52 -7.88 26.46 -1.66
C ARG A 52 -8.08 25.13 -2.40
N ILE A 53 -8.38 24.10 -1.63
CA ILE A 53 -8.52 22.72 -2.10
C ILE A 53 -10.00 22.36 -2.20
N ASN A 54 -10.42 21.81 -3.34
CA ASN A 54 -11.76 21.27 -3.58
C ASN A 54 -11.67 19.91 -4.24
N GLY A 55 -12.52 18.97 -3.81
CA GLY A 55 -12.57 17.62 -4.40
C GLY A 55 -12.92 16.54 -3.40
N ASN A 56 -12.61 15.30 -3.77
CA ASN A 56 -12.91 14.12 -2.96
C ASN A 56 -11.76 13.12 -3.03
N LYS A 57 -11.56 12.39 -1.92
CA LYS A 57 -10.67 11.23 -1.88
C LYS A 57 -11.43 10.03 -1.32
N MET A 58 -10.94 8.82 -1.67
CA MET A 58 -11.50 7.60 -1.11
C MET A 58 -10.38 6.62 -0.73
N TRP A 59 -10.71 5.64 0.08
CA TRP A 59 -9.75 4.66 0.60
C TRP A 59 -8.64 5.30 1.45
N THR A 60 -8.97 6.38 2.19
CA THR A 60 -8.02 7.10 3.04
C THR A 60 -7.79 6.33 4.34
N THR A 61 -6.91 5.33 4.26
CA THR A 61 -6.65 4.35 5.32
C THR A 61 -6.18 5.01 6.61
N GLY A 62 -6.74 4.58 7.74
CA GLY A 62 -6.33 5.00 9.08
C GLY A 62 -6.81 6.39 9.50
N LEU A 63 -7.60 7.06 8.68
CA LEU A 63 -8.03 8.44 8.92
C LEU A 63 -8.65 8.69 10.30
N PRO A 64 -9.44 7.78 10.92
CA PRO A 64 -9.96 7.98 12.26
C PRO A 64 -8.89 8.16 13.35
N TYR A 65 -7.66 7.75 13.08
CA TYR A 65 -6.55 7.77 14.04
C TYR A 65 -5.44 8.75 13.66
N THR A 66 -5.69 9.61 12.66
CA THR A 66 -4.68 10.53 12.14
C THR A 66 -5.14 11.98 12.23
N SER A 67 -4.18 12.88 12.39
CA SER A 67 -4.43 14.32 12.50
C SER A 67 -4.25 15.06 11.18
N HIS A 68 -3.61 14.42 10.19
CA HIS A 68 -3.33 15.03 8.89
C HIS A 68 -3.50 14.02 7.75
N VAL A 69 -3.76 14.54 6.57
CA VAL A 69 -3.80 13.77 5.32
C VAL A 69 -2.77 14.33 4.35
N MET A 70 -1.93 13.45 3.80
CA MET A 70 -1.15 13.75 2.60
C MET A 70 -2.12 13.81 1.42
N THR A 71 -2.61 14.98 1.09
CA THR A 71 -3.61 15.21 0.05
C THR A 71 -2.94 15.57 -1.25
N PHE A 72 -3.20 14.80 -2.29
CA PHE A 72 -2.73 15.10 -3.65
C PHE A 72 -3.82 15.83 -4.42
N ALA A 73 -3.48 16.99 -4.98
CA ALA A 73 -4.41 17.82 -5.74
C ALA A 73 -3.72 18.40 -6.97
N ARG A 74 -4.50 18.62 -8.02
CA ARG A 74 -4.02 19.26 -9.24
C ARG A 74 -3.90 20.75 -9.02
N THR A 75 -2.69 21.26 -9.22
CA THR A 75 -2.33 22.68 -9.11
C THR A 75 -2.14 23.34 -10.47
N SER A 76 -1.81 22.56 -11.51
CA SER A 76 -1.62 23.05 -12.87
C SER A 76 -1.74 21.93 -13.93
N GLY A 77 -1.70 22.30 -15.20
CA GLY A 77 -1.70 21.36 -16.32
C GLY A 77 -3.00 20.58 -16.47
N ASP A 78 -2.99 19.59 -17.38
CA ASP A 78 -4.17 18.82 -17.75
C ASP A 78 -4.23 17.49 -17.01
N ASN A 79 -5.43 16.94 -16.86
CA ASN A 79 -5.64 15.56 -16.40
C ASN A 79 -4.91 14.55 -17.32
N GLY A 80 -4.41 13.47 -16.75
CA GLY A 80 -3.59 12.50 -17.46
C GLY A 80 -2.09 12.83 -17.51
N LYS A 81 -1.69 14.00 -16.98
CA LYS A 81 -0.27 14.38 -16.87
C LYS A 81 0.22 14.18 -15.45
N ALA A 82 1.40 13.59 -15.32
CA ALA A 82 2.04 13.35 -14.02
C ALA A 82 2.49 14.66 -13.33
N ARG A 83 2.92 15.65 -14.12
CA ARG A 83 3.23 17.00 -13.62
C ARG A 83 1.95 17.78 -13.38
N GLY A 84 2.03 18.77 -12.49
CA GLY A 84 0.90 19.62 -12.11
C GLY A 84 0.07 19.06 -10.95
N ILE A 85 0.51 18.00 -10.30
CA ILE A 85 -0.06 17.48 -9.05
C ILE A 85 0.88 17.85 -7.91
N THR A 86 0.32 18.41 -6.84
CA THR A 86 1.05 18.78 -5.63
C THR A 86 0.56 17.98 -4.43
N CYS A 87 1.45 17.65 -3.51
CA CYS A 87 1.12 17.02 -2.24
C CYS A 87 1.04 18.08 -1.15
N PHE A 88 -0.08 18.13 -0.42
CA PHE A 88 -0.32 19.00 0.71
C PHE A 88 -0.48 18.20 1.99
N VAL A 89 0.04 18.70 3.09
CA VAL A 89 -0.23 18.20 4.44
C VAL A 89 -1.45 18.95 4.96
N VAL A 90 -2.61 18.31 4.93
CA VAL A 90 -3.91 18.92 5.29
C VAL A 90 -4.33 18.45 6.69
N PRO A 91 -4.56 19.34 7.66
CA PRO A 91 -5.12 18.97 8.95
C PRO A 91 -6.54 18.40 8.80
N THR A 92 -6.88 17.37 9.57
CA THR A 92 -8.22 16.74 9.51
C THR A 92 -9.31 17.56 10.18
N ASP A 93 -8.95 18.58 10.95
CA ASP A 93 -9.83 19.56 11.57
C ASP A 93 -9.93 20.89 10.80
N ALA A 94 -9.30 20.97 9.61
CA ALA A 94 -9.40 22.15 8.76
C ALA A 94 -10.85 22.46 8.36
N PRO A 95 -11.28 23.73 8.38
CA PRO A 95 -12.62 24.10 7.90
C PRO A 95 -12.87 23.60 6.48
N GLY A 96 -14.01 22.92 6.28
CA GLY A 96 -14.38 22.33 4.99
C GLY A 96 -13.83 20.94 4.72
N PHE A 97 -13.04 20.36 5.65
CA PHE A 97 -12.64 18.96 5.61
C PHE A 97 -13.74 18.08 6.22
N GLU A 98 -14.27 17.14 5.45
CA GLU A 98 -15.34 16.26 5.91
C GLU A 98 -14.96 14.79 5.74
N ILE A 99 -15.13 14.00 6.81
CA ILE A 99 -15.03 12.54 6.75
C ILE A 99 -16.39 12.00 6.35
N GLY A 100 -16.48 11.34 5.23
CA GLY A 100 -17.70 10.77 4.69
C GLY A 100 -17.89 9.30 5.07
N GLU A 101 -18.55 8.57 4.16
CA GLU A 101 -18.86 7.16 4.31
C GLU A 101 -17.62 6.29 4.48
N TYR A 102 -17.67 5.37 5.46
CA TYR A 102 -16.67 4.32 5.61
C TYR A 102 -16.96 3.16 4.67
N MET A 103 -15.96 2.78 3.89
CA MET A 103 -16.11 1.70 2.92
C MET A 103 -16.18 0.35 3.63
N TRP A 104 -17.26 -0.39 3.41
CA TRP A 104 -17.46 -1.74 3.96
C TRP A 104 -16.50 -2.73 3.30
N THR A 105 -15.26 -2.78 3.78
CA THR A 105 -14.24 -3.64 3.21
C THR A 105 -14.37 -5.09 3.68
N PHE A 106 -13.72 -5.99 2.96
CA PHE A 106 -13.65 -7.42 3.26
C PHE A 106 -13.08 -7.74 4.66
N ASN A 107 -12.21 -6.89 5.20
CA ASN A 107 -11.52 -7.11 6.48
C ASN A 107 -11.55 -5.91 7.44
N MET A 108 -11.67 -4.69 6.95
CA MET A 108 -11.50 -3.44 7.71
C MET A 108 -12.67 -2.48 7.43
N PRO A 109 -13.86 -2.70 8.04
CA PRO A 109 -15.07 -1.95 7.67
C PRO A 109 -15.09 -0.51 8.20
N THR A 110 -14.17 -0.11 9.08
CA THR A 110 -14.18 1.19 9.77
C THR A 110 -12.89 1.97 9.61
N ASP A 111 -12.08 1.67 8.60
CA ASP A 111 -10.72 2.19 8.46
C ASP A 111 -10.48 2.98 7.17
N HIS A 112 -11.35 2.89 6.17
CA HIS A 112 -11.18 3.47 4.84
C HIS A 112 -12.34 4.38 4.46
N PRO A 113 -12.42 5.63 4.97
CA PRO A 113 -13.48 6.54 4.60
C PRO A 113 -13.25 7.21 3.24
N LYS A 114 -14.34 7.74 2.68
CA LYS A 114 -14.32 8.84 1.73
C LYS A 114 -13.99 10.13 2.47
N VAL A 115 -13.34 11.06 1.77
CA VAL A 115 -13.03 12.41 2.28
C VAL A 115 -13.52 13.43 1.28
N LYS A 116 -14.13 14.49 1.76
CA LYS A 116 -14.55 15.62 0.94
C LYS A 116 -13.82 16.88 1.39
N TYR A 117 -13.40 17.65 0.42
CA TYR A 117 -12.77 18.95 0.58
C TYR A 117 -13.69 20.00 -0.04
N THR A 118 -14.19 20.93 0.77
CA THR A 118 -15.03 22.04 0.32
C THR A 118 -14.36 23.34 0.77
N ASP A 119 -13.69 24.02 -0.16
CA ASP A 119 -12.93 25.24 0.10
C ASP A 119 -11.94 25.15 1.27
N VAL A 120 -11.33 23.97 1.43
CA VAL A 120 -10.28 23.75 2.45
C VAL A 120 -9.06 24.58 2.08
N TRP A 121 -8.70 25.52 2.94
CA TRP A 121 -7.53 26.34 2.72
C TRP A 121 -6.36 25.86 3.58
N VAL A 122 -5.17 25.84 2.94
CA VAL A 122 -3.90 25.57 3.61
C VAL A 122 -2.85 26.58 3.18
N PRO A 123 -1.89 26.98 4.05
CA PRO A 123 -0.80 27.85 3.66
C PRO A 123 0.16 27.17 2.68
N GLU A 124 0.92 27.95 1.95
CA GLU A 124 1.94 27.41 1.02
C GLU A 124 2.96 26.49 1.73
N SER A 125 3.24 26.75 3.01
CA SER A 125 4.10 25.90 3.85
C SER A 125 3.57 24.45 4.05
N ALA A 126 2.30 24.20 3.74
CA ALA A 126 1.73 22.86 3.77
C ALA A 126 2.14 21.99 2.55
N ILE A 127 2.79 22.56 1.55
CA ILE A 127 3.30 21.79 0.40
C ILE A 127 4.39 20.84 0.89
N LEU A 128 4.20 19.54 0.65
CA LEU A 128 5.20 18.50 0.92
C LEU A 128 5.95 18.16 -0.37
N GLY A 129 7.24 18.45 -0.39
CA GLY A 129 8.05 18.32 -1.59
C GLY A 129 8.04 19.59 -2.43
N ALA A 130 7.91 19.47 -3.75
CA ALA A 130 7.88 20.59 -4.67
C ALA A 130 6.49 20.78 -5.31
N LEU A 131 6.15 22.03 -5.57
CA LEU A 131 4.95 22.38 -6.34
C LEU A 131 4.95 21.63 -7.69
N ASP A 132 3.79 21.16 -8.11
CA ASP A 132 3.57 20.44 -9.37
C ASP A 132 4.32 19.09 -9.51
N ASN A 133 4.94 18.59 -8.43
CA ASN A 133 5.70 17.34 -8.42
C ASN A 133 5.30 16.37 -7.29
N GLY A 134 4.06 16.43 -6.85
CA GLY A 134 3.54 15.61 -5.75
C GLY A 134 3.56 14.10 -6.03
N LEU A 135 3.40 13.68 -7.31
CA LEU A 135 3.49 12.25 -7.64
C LEU A 135 4.88 11.65 -7.36
N ALA A 136 5.95 12.43 -7.36
CA ALA A 136 7.26 11.95 -6.90
C ALA A 136 7.24 11.58 -5.41
N VAL A 137 6.55 12.39 -4.58
CA VAL A 137 6.32 12.09 -3.16
C VAL A 137 5.51 10.81 -3.00
N ALA A 138 4.42 10.67 -3.78
CA ALA A 138 3.60 9.47 -3.78
C ALA A 138 4.41 8.21 -4.13
N GLN A 139 5.27 8.28 -5.15
CA GLN A 139 6.09 7.14 -5.58
C GLN A 139 7.10 6.71 -4.50
N HIS A 140 7.69 7.64 -3.75
CA HIS A 140 8.57 7.29 -2.62
C HIS A 140 7.83 6.45 -1.59
N PHE A 141 6.66 6.92 -1.14
CA PHE A 141 5.82 6.18 -0.21
C PHE A 141 5.44 4.80 -0.76
N VAL A 142 4.99 4.74 -2.01
CA VAL A 142 4.54 3.49 -2.65
C VAL A 142 5.67 2.45 -2.74
N HIS A 143 6.90 2.85 -3.08
CA HIS A 143 8.03 1.92 -3.16
C HIS A 143 8.39 1.34 -1.80
N GLU A 144 8.50 2.17 -0.76
CA GLU A 144 8.76 1.73 0.61
C GLU A 144 7.66 0.78 1.09
N ASN A 145 6.40 1.16 0.85
CA ASN A 145 5.25 0.38 1.29
C ASN A 145 5.15 -0.97 0.58
N ARG A 146 5.49 -1.03 -0.71
CA ARG A 146 5.52 -2.29 -1.47
C ARG A 146 6.51 -3.31 -0.90
N ILE A 147 7.73 -2.88 -0.54
CA ILE A 147 8.72 -3.77 0.08
C ILE A 147 8.26 -4.21 1.46
N ARG A 148 7.70 -3.30 2.27
CA ARG A 148 7.14 -3.61 3.59
C ARG A 148 5.99 -4.62 3.48
N GLN A 149 5.08 -4.45 2.54
CA GLN A 149 3.99 -5.39 2.28
C GLN A 149 4.51 -6.75 1.80
N ALA A 150 5.52 -6.76 0.93
CA ALA A 150 6.13 -7.99 0.44
C ALA A 150 6.75 -8.80 1.59
N ALA A 151 7.49 -8.14 2.48
CA ALA A 151 8.07 -8.78 3.66
C ALA A 151 7.01 -9.34 4.61
N SER A 152 5.95 -8.57 4.88
CA SER A 152 4.81 -9.00 5.69
C SER A 152 4.10 -10.21 5.08
N SER A 153 3.83 -10.17 3.78
CA SER A 153 3.17 -11.25 3.05
C SER A 153 4.01 -12.53 3.01
N LEU A 154 5.33 -12.40 2.81
CA LEU A 154 6.25 -13.54 2.88
C LEU A 154 6.24 -14.20 4.26
N GLY A 155 6.30 -13.41 5.34
CA GLY A 155 6.25 -13.93 6.71
C GLY A 155 4.95 -14.67 7.00
N ALA A 156 3.82 -14.10 6.58
CA ALA A 156 2.51 -14.73 6.73
C ALA A 156 2.35 -16.01 5.88
N ALA A 157 2.92 -16.03 4.66
CA ALA A 157 2.94 -17.22 3.82
C ALA A 157 3.75 -18.35 4.48
N GLN A 158 4.94 -18.04 4.99
CA GLN A 158 5.79 -19.01 5.69
C GLN A 158 5.06 -19.61 6.89
N TYR A 159 4.39 -18.77 7.70
CA TYR A 159 3.58 -19.26 8.81
C TYR A 159 2.51 -20.25 8.35
N CYS A 160 1.79 -19.96 7.27
CA CYS A 160 0.77 -20.84 6.72
C CYS A 160 1.34 -22.19 6.25
N ILE A 161 2.51 -22.16 5.59
CA ILE A 161 3.22 -23.36 5.14
C ILE A 161 3.64 -24.21 6.34
N ASP A 162 4.27 -23.61 7.34
CA ASP A 162 4.77 -24.31 8.53
C ASP A 162 3.63 -24.97 9.31
N GLU A 163 2.51 -24.28 9.53
CA GLU A 163 1.34 -24.83 10.22
C GLU A 163 0.67 -25.95 9.41
N ALA A 164 0.60 -25.80 8.07
CA ALA A 164 0.07 -26.86 7.21
C ALA A 164 0.92 -28.14 7.28
N VAL A 165 2.26 -28.02 7.21
CA VAL A 165 3.20 -29.13 7.37
C VAL A 165 3.04 -29.79 8.75
N LYS A 166 3.02 -28.99 9.81
CA LYS A 166 2.88 -29.46 11.19
C LYS A 166 1.56 -30.21 11.41
N TYR A 167 0.46 -29.68 10.85
CA TYR A 167 -0.85 -30.36 10.93
C TYR A 167 -0.87 -31.65 10.12
N ALA A 168 -0.36 -31.64 8.87
CA ALA A 168 -0.33 -32.82 8.01
C ALA A 168 0.46 -33.99 8.61
N ARG A 169 1.52 -33.71 9.38
CA ARG A 169 2.31 -34.73 10.10
C ARG A 169 1.54 -35.36 11.25
N LYS A 170 0.65 -34.64 11.92
CA LYS A 170 -0.11 -35.09 13.10
C LYS A 170 -1.44 -35.76 12.74
N ARG A 171 -2.13 -35.22 11.76
CA ARG A 171 -3.47 -35.67 11.36
C ARG A 171 -3.38 -37.02 10.63
N LYS A 172 -4.06 -38.04 11.12
CA LYS A 172 -4.02 -39.42 10.60
C LYS A 172 -5.42 -39.93 10.16
N PRO A 173 -6.03 -39.39 9.09
CA PRO A 173 -7.21 -39.96 8.50
C PRO A 173 -6.87 -41.33 7.93
N PHE A 174 -7.81 -42.28 8.07
CA PHE A 174 -7.61 -43.67 7.62
C PHE A 174 -6.34 -44.32 8.19
N GLY A 175 -5.87 -43.87 9.37
CA GLY A 175 -4.74 -44.48 10.11
C GLY A 175 -3.35 -44.03 9.69
N LYS A 176 -3.21 -43.26 8.61
CA LYS A 176 -1.90 -42.76 8.11
C LYS A 176 -1.83 -41.21 8.18
N PRO A 177 -0.66 -40.63 8.45
CA PRO A 177 -0.49 -39.17 8.40
C PRO A 177 -0.91 -38.59 7.03
N LEU A 178 -1.56 -37.42 7.03
CA LEU A 178 -1.84 -36.69 5.78
C LEU A 178 -0.56 -36.43 4.99
N ALA A 179 0.54 -36.22 5.68
CA ALA A 179 1.85 -35.93 5.10
C ALA A 179 2.41 -37.00 4.15
N VAL A 180 1.83 -38.22 4.11
CA VAL A 180 2.26 -39.27 3.15
C VAL A 180 1.65 -39.09 1.76
N ASN A 181 0.70 -38.20 1.61
CA ASN A 181 0.01 -37.96 0.33
C ASN A 181 0.73 -36.92 -0.50
N GLN A 182 1.08 -37.26 -1.74
CA GLN A 182 1.72 -36.32 -2.67
C GLN A 182 0.85 -35.10 -2.99
N ALA A 183 -0.49 -35.26 -3.00
CA ALA A 183 -1.43 -34.13 -3.14
C ALA A 183 -1.32 -33.10 -2.01
N ILE A 184 -0.73 -33.45 -0.87
CA ILE A 184 -0.41 -32.51 0.23
C ILE A 184 1.04 -32.03 0.13
N GLN A 185 1.96 -32.93 -0.21
CA GLN A 185 3.38 -32.61 -0.26
C GLN A 185 3.73 -31.63 -1.39
N PHE A 186 3.30 -31.92 -2.61
CA PHE A 186 3.74 -31.14 -3.78
C PHE A 186 3.30 -29.68 -3.76
N PRO A 187 2.06 -29.34 -3.43
CA PRO A 187 1.71 -27.92 -3.28
C PRO A 187 2.49 -27.20 -2.19
N LEU A 188 2.82 -27.87 -1.07
CA LEU A 188 3.64 -27.28 -0.02
C LEU A 188 5.09 -27.09 -0.45
N VAL A 189 5.64 -28.00 -1.25
CA VAL A 189 6.99 -27.86 -1.84
C VAL A 189 7.04 -26.65 -2.76
N GLU A 190 6.07 -26.48 -3.66
CA GLU A 190 6.01 -25.33 -4.56
C GLU A 190 5.90 -24.02 -3.77
N LEU A 191 5.00 -23.95 -2.79
CA LEU A 191 4.86 -22.76 -1.94
C LEU A 191 6.15 -22.42 -1.17
N GLN A 192 6.83 -23.42 -0.63
CA GLN A 192 8.11 -23.25 0.07
C GLN A 192 9.22 -22.79 -0.88
N THR A 193 9.29 -23.36 -2.07
CA THR A 193 10.26 -22.97 -3.09
C THR A 193 10.06 -21.52 -3.52
N ASP A 194 8.82 -21.12 -3.78
CA ASP A 194 8.46 -19.73 -4.08
C ASP A 194 8.84 -18.79 -2.92
N ALA A 195 8.61 -19.22 -1.67
CA ALA A 195 8.97 -18.42 -0.49
C ALA A 195 10.48 -18.19 -0.37
N GLU A 196 11.31 -19.21 -0.63
CA GLU A 196 12.77 -19.09 -0.61
C GLU A 196 13.30 -18.15 -1.70
N MET A 197 12.84 -18.34 -2.94
CA MET A 197 13.21 -17.46 -4.05
C MET A 197 12.83 -16.01 -3.78
N LEU A 198 11.61 -15.80 -3.26
CA LEU A 198 11.08 -14.47 -2.99
C LEU A 198 11.80 -13.79 -1.81
N ARG A 199 12.20 -14.54 -0.79
CA ARG A 199 13.01 -14.04 0.33
C ARG A 199 14.31 -13.40 -0.16
N LEU A 200 15.02 -14.11 -1.04
CA LEU A 200 16.27 -13.63 -1.63
C LEU A 200 16.04 -12.38 -2.49
N LEU A 201 14.96 -12.35 -3.28
CA LEU A 201 14.62 -11.19 -4.10
C LEU A 201 14.31 -9.97 -3.24
N ILE A 202 13.52 -10.13 -2.16
CA ILE A 202 13.18 -9.04 -1.23
C ILE A 202 14.44 -8.50 -0.55
N TYR A 203 15.30 -9.36 -0.01
CA TYR A 203 16.52 -8.93 0.67
C TYR A 203 17.48 -8.21 -0.28
N LYS A 204 17.69 -8.76 -1.47
CA LYS A 204 18.51 -8.10 -2.50
C LYS A 204 17.94 -6.72 -2.85
N THR A 205 16.65 -6.64 -3.14
CA THR A 205 16.01 -5.39 -3.54
C THR A 205 16.08 -4.34 -2.43
N ALA A 206 15.83 -4.73 -1.17
CA ALA A 206 15.92 -3.83 -0.02
C ALA A 206 17.33 -3.29 0.17
N ALA A 207 18.36 -4.15 0.09
CA ALA A 207 19.76 -3.74 0.20
C ALA A 207 20.18 -2.78 -0.93
N GLU A 208 19.71 -3.02 -2.16
CA GLU A 208 19.93 -2.10 -3.28
C GLU A 208 19.22 -0.75 -3.06
N MET A 209 17.99 -0.74 -2.52
CA MET A 209 17.26 0.48 -2.16
C MET A 209 18.01 1.31 -1.11
N ASP A 210 18.62 0.67 -0.10
CA ASP A 210 19.38 1.36 0.95
C ASP A 210 20.64 2.03 0.40
N SER A 211 21.18 1.55 -0.70
CA SER A 211 22.39 2.09 -1.34
C SER A 211 22.12 3.21 -2.35
N MET A 212 20.87 3.53 -2.63
CA MET A 212 20.44 4.46 -3.68
C MET A 212 19.63 5.63 -3.13
N SER A 213 19.69 6.77 -3.82
CA SER A 213 18.77 7.87 -3.58
C SER A 213 17.33 7.51 -4.01
N LYS A 214 16.33 8.16 -3.42
CA LYS A 214 14.91 7.89 -3.75
C LYS A 214 14.58 8.03 -5.25
N PRO A 215 15.07 9.05 -5.98
CA PRO A 215 14.91 9.14 -7.43
C PRO A 215 15.56 7.97 -8.19
N GLU A 216 16.73 7.51 -7.77
CA GLU A 216 17.40 6.35 -8.37
C GLU A 216 16.60 5.07 -8.18
N VAL A 217 16.05 4.82 -6.98
CA VAL A 217 15.15 3.70 -6.73
C VAL A 217 13.96 3.73 -7.68
N ALA A 218 13.32 4.89 -7.84
CA ALA A 218 12.17 5.05 -8.73
C ALA A 218 12.52 4.74 -10.20
N LEU A 219 13.71 5.12 -10.63
CA LEU A 219 14.17 4.90 -12.01
C LEU A 219 14.67 3.46 -12.25
N ARG A 220 15.48 2.92 -11.34
CA ARG A 220 16.29 1.72 -11.57
C ARG A 220 15.75 0.44 -10.93
N LEU A 221 14.94 0.56 -9.84
CA LEU A 221 14.49 -0.59 -9.06
C LEU A 221 12.97 -0.75 -9.01
N SER A 222 12.21 0.14 -9.64
CA SER A 222 10.75 0.11 -9.54
C SER A 222 10.12 -1.20 -10.09
N ASP A 223 10.77 -1.85 -11.05
CA ASP A 223 10.40 -3.17 -11.53
C ASP A 223 10.65 -4.27 -10.47
N LYS A 224 11.82 -4.26 -9.81
CA LYS A 224 12.17 -5.24 -8.76
C LYS A 224 11.26 -5.10 -7.55
N VAL A 225 11.01 -3.85 -7.11
CA VAL A 225 10.04 -3.55 -6.04
C VAL A 225 8.65 -4.07 -6.40
N SER A 226 8.22 -3.89 -7.65
CA SER A 226 6.95 -4.43 -8.14
C SER A 226 6.93 -5.96 -8.16
N MET A 227 8.00 -6.61 -8.63
CA MET A 227 8.14 -8.08 -8.59
C MET A 227 8.01 -8.62 -7.17
N CYS A 228 8.71 -8.02 -6.19
CA CYS A 228 8.62 -8.42 -4.79
C CYS A 228 7.17 -8.36 -4.29
N ASN A 229 6.49 -7.24 -4.53
CA ASN A 229 5.16 -7.00 -3.95
C ASN A 229 4.11 -7.93 -4.54
N TYR A 230 3.91 -7.95 -5.88
CA TYR A 230 2.82 -8.75 -6.44
C TYR A 230 3.04 -10.26 -6.26
N LYS A 231 4.29 -10.74 -6.30
CA LYS A 231 4.60 -12.16 -6.07
C LYS A 231 4.35 -12.56 -4.62
N ALA A 232 4.78 -11.74 -3.63
CA ALA A 232 4.55 -12.03 -2.22
C ALA A 232 3.06 -12.06 -1.88
N ASN A 233 2.29 -11.14 -2.44
CA ASN A 233 0.86 -11.05 -2.17
C ASN A 233 0.06 -12.19 -2.81
N ARG A 234 0.50 -12.72 -3.95
CA ARG A 234 -0.04 -13.96 -4.52
C ARG A 234 0.34 -15.17 -3.67
N LEU A 235 1.60 -15.28 -3.28
CA LEU A 235 2.09 -16.38 -2.46
C LEU A 235 1.31 -16.52 -1.16
N VAL A 236 1.12 -15.43 -0.41
CA VAL A 236 0.40 -15.50 0.88
C VAL A 236 -1.06 -15.90 0.71
N CYS A 237 -1.74 -15.43 -0.33
CA CYS A 237 -3.11 -15.85 -0.61
C CYS A 237 -3.19 -17.35 -0.91
N ASN A 238 -2.28 -17.87 -1.73
CA ASN A 238 -2.22 -19.30 -2.06
C ASN A 238 -1.85 -20.15 -0.84
N ALA A 239 -0.87 -19.69 -0.04
CA ALA A 239 -0.45 -20.40 1.18
C ALA A 239 -1.56 -20.44 2.24
N ALA A 240 -2.30 -19.35 2.43
CA ALA A 240 -3.40 -19.28 3.39
C ALA A 240 -4.58 -20.16 2.94
N ASP A 241 -4.93 -20.13 1.65
CA ASP A 241 -5.97 -20.99 1.07
C ASP A 241 -5.61 -22.46 1.24
N PHE A 242 -4.40 -22.85 0.88
CA PHE A 242 -3.95 -24.24 1.00
C PHE A 242 -3.83 -24.68 2.47
N ALA A 243 -3.42 -23.80 3.38
CA ALA A 243 -3.40 -24.10 4.81
C ALA A 243 -4.82 -24.37 5.35
N MET A 244 -5.82 -23.57 4.94
CA MET A 244 -7.24 -23.86 5.26
C MET A 244 -7.64 -25.23 4.74
N GLN A 245 -7.31 -25.55 3.50
CA GLN A 245 -7.65 -26.83 2.88
C GLN A 245 -7.04 -28.02 3.63
N VAL A 246 -5.75 -27.97 3.97
CA VAL A 246 -5.04 -29.01 4.71
C VAL A 246 -5.63 -29.24 6.10
N HIS A 247 -6.05 -28.18 6.78
CA HIS A 247 -6.64 -28.26 8.11
C HIS A 247 -8.12 -28.71 8.10
N GLY A 248 -8.80 -28.65 6.95
CA GLY A 248 -10.22 -28.99 6.85
C GLY A 248 -11.11 -28.05 7.66
N GLY A 249 -12.15 -28.56 8.29
CA GLY A 249 -13.14 -27.72 9.01
C GLY A 249 -12.54 -26.77 10.05
N ILE A 250 -11.50 -27.20 10.79
CA ILE A 250 -10.83 -26.31 11.76
C ILE A 250 -10.06 -25.17 11.06
N GLY A 251 -9.54 -25.43 9.85
CA GLY A 251 -8.86 -24.40 9.04
C GLY A 251 -9.81 -23.33 8.53
N TYR A 252 -11.05 -23.67 8.25
CA TYR A 252 -12.10 -22.75 7.82
C TYR A 252 -12.69 -21.95 8.98
N SER A 253 -12.46 -22.37 10.21
CA SER A 253 -12.96 -21.70 11.42
C SER A 253 -12.01 -20.58 11.88
N ARG A 254 -12.55 -19.63 12.68
CA ARG A 254 -11.75 -18.57 13.32
C ARG A 254 -10.87 -19.06 14.47
N HIS A 255 -10.85 -20.36 14.77
CA HIS A 255 -9.87 -20.96 15.69
C HIS A 255 -8.47 -21.06 15.07
N LYS A 256 -8.37 -20.87 13.77
CA LYS A 256 -7.11 -20.74 13.02
C LYS A 256 -7.08 -19.37 12.30
N PRO A 257 -5.91 -18.74 12.13
CA PRO A 257 -5.84 -17.39 11.58
C PRO A 257 -5.86 -17.34 10.04
N PHE A 258 -5.99 -18.46 9.35
CA PHE A 258 -5.79 -18.53 7.89
C PHE A 258 -6.79 -17.68 7.11
N GLU A 259 -8.09 -17.70 7.52
CA GLU A 259 -9.11 -16.87 6.88
C GLU A 259 -8.83 -15.38 7.09
N HIS A 260 -8.33 -15.00 8.27
CA HIS A 260 -7.92 -13.63 8.56
C HIS A 260 -6.70 -13.23 7.73
N ILE A 261 -5.68 -14.09 7.66
CA ILE A 261 -4.47 -13.88 6.83
C ILE A 261 -4.88 -13.70 5.37
N TYR A 262 -5.73 -14.58 4.83
CA TYR A 262 -6.22 -14.47 3.47
C TYR A 262 -6.93 -13.13 3.22
N ARG A 263 -7.92 -12.77 4.04
CA ARG A 263 -8.68 -11.53 3.90
C ARG A 263 -7.80 -10.30 4.04
N HIS A 264 -6.88 -10.30 5.01
CA HIS A 264 -5.98 -9.17 5.24
C HIS A 264 -5.03 -8.96 4.07
N HIS A 265 -4.35 -9.99 3.62
CA HIS A 265 -3.35 -9.89 2.56
C HIS A 265 -3.95 -9.83 1.15
N ARG A 266 -5.20 -10.28 0.96
CA ARG A 266 -5.89 -10.19 -0.34
C ARG A 266 -5.97 -8.76 -0.87
N ARG A 267 -6.11 -7.79 0.03
CA ARG A 267 -6.12 -6.37 -0.34
C ARG A 267 -4.80 -5.91 -0.97
N TYR A 268 -3.67 -6.46 -0.56
CA TYR A 268 -2.35 -6.07 -1.06
C TYR A 268 -2.11 -6.42 -2.53
N ARG A 269 -2.96 -7.24 -3.12
CA ARG A 269 -3.00 -7.46 -4.57
C ARG A 269 -3.67 -6.30 -5.32
N ILE A 270 -4.28 -5.36 -4.60
CA ILE A 270 -5.04 -4.22 -5.12
C ILE A 270 -4.38 -2.90 -4.72
N THR A 271 -3.99 -2.76 -3.46
CA THR A 271 -3.41 -1.53 -2.92
C THR A 271 -2.00 -1.27 -3.45
N GLU A 272 -1.53 -0.04 -3.36
CA GLU A 272 -0.23 0.43 -3.88
C GLU A 272 -0.06 0.19 -5.40
N GLY A 273 -1.19 0.24 -6.12
CA GLY A 273 -1.31 -0.17 -7.52
C GLY A 273 -1.58 -1.66 -7.65
N ALA A 274 -2.71 -2.00 -8.30
CA ALA A 274 -3.09 -3.38 -8.55
C ALA A 274 -1.95 -4.19 -9.18
N GLU A 275 -1.97 -5.52 -8.97
CA GLU A 275 -0.88 -6.39 -9.45
C GLU A 275 -0.63 -6.27 -10.96
N GLU A 276 -1.68 -5.94 -11.74
CA GLU A 276 -1.59 -5.69 -13.18
C GLU A 276 -0.81 -4.40 -13.48
N ILE A 277 -0.99 -3.35 -12.69
CA ILE A 277 -0.22 -2.10 -12.79
C ILE A 277 1.23 -2.35 -12.44
N GLN A 278 1.49 -3.19 -11.44
CA GLN A 278 2.84 -3.58 -11.06
C GLN A 278 3.51 -4.43 -12.16
N MET A 279 2.79 -5.40 -12.75
CA MET A 279 3.27 -6.17 -13.89
C MET A 279 3.51 -5.30 -15.13
N ARG A 280 2.64 -4.31 -15.39
CA ARG A 280 2.86 -3.30 -16.44
C ARG A 280 4.18 -2.54 -16.22
N LYS A 281 4.52 -2.20 -14.97
CA LYS A 281 5.80 -1.56 -14.63
C LYS A 281 6.98 -2.47 -14.97
N VAL A 282 6.90 -3.75 -14.59
CA VAL A 282 7.91 -4.76 -14.91
C VAL A 282 8.06 -4.92 -16.44
N ALA A 283 6.93 -5.00 -17.16
CA ALA A 283 6.95 -5.09 -18.62
C ALA A 283 7.59 -3.87 -19.27
N GLY A 284 7.30 -2.66 -18.76
CA GLY A 284 7.93 -1.43 -19.25
C GLY A 284 9.45 -1.46 -19.17
N HIS A 285 10.03 -1.96 -18.08
CA HIS A 285 11.47 -2.16 -17.96
C HIS A 285 11.99 -3.29 -18.87
N LEU A 286 11.28 -4.42 -18.91
CA LEU A 286 11.70 -5.60 -19.66
C LEU A 286 11.74 -5.35 -21.18
N PHE A 287 10.74 -4.63 -21.68
CA PHE A 287 10.59 -4.36 -23.12
C PHE A 287 11.12 -2.97 -23.55
N GLY A 288 11.67 -2.18 -22.61
CA GLY A 288 12.21 -0.86 -22.92
C GLY A 288 11.17 0.20 -23.27
N PHE A 289 9.90 0.05 -22.81
CA PHE A 289 8.85 1.06 -23.02
C PHE A 289 8.88 2.20 -22.02
N MET A 290 9.76 2.11 -21.04
CA MET A 290 9.98 3.10 -19.99
C MET A 290 11.22 3.91 -20.37
N GLY A 291 11.03 4.98 -21.11
CA GLY A 291 12.02 6.00 -21.39
C GLY A 291 11.74 7.26 -20.59
#